data_4bc104a9f7aa66fd9c56b47ec443be7b
#
_entry.id   4bc104a9f7aa66fd9c56b47ec443be7b
#
_cell.length_a   1.000
_cell.length_b   1.000
_cell.length_c   1.000
_cell.angle_alpha   90.00
_cell.angle_beta   90.00
_cell.angle_gamma   90.00
#
_symmetry.space_group_name_H-M   'P 1'
#
loop_
_entity.id
_entity.type
_entity.pdbx_description
1 polymer ?
#
loop_
_entity_poly.entity_id
_entity_poly.type
_entity_poly.pdbx_seq_one_letter_code
_entity_poly.pdbx_strand_id
1 'polypeptide(L)'
;AVQAQAPERRIGEILISQRVLAREELHQYIKHQIEEAVYYLFTWTQGTFSFETDIRPDAQDILVSINPESLLLEGARRVDEWSLIEKKIASFDLIFAIDRDHIAESKVALTSEQESLVPLLDGQRDVAALIDESGLGEFEVGKALYGLITAGFLHRVMSP
;
A
#
# COMPACT_ATOMS: atom_id res chain seq x y z
N ALA A 1 -6.16 16.75 -16.34
CA ALA A 1 -6.65 18.04 -16.83
C ALA A 1 -5.73 19.18 -16.39
N VAL A 2 -5.24 19.22 -15.15
CA VAL A 2 -4.41 20.32 -14.59
C VAL A 2 -3.01 20.37 -15.22
N GLN A 3 -2.38 19.22 -15.47
CA GLN A 3 -1.05 19.16 -16.09
C GLN A 3 -1.03 19.60 -17.56
N ALA A 4 -2.15 19.51 -18.27
CA ALA A 4 -2.26 19.95 -19.65
C ALA A 4 -2.15 21.49 -19.82
N GLN A 5 -2.29 22.25 -18.73
CA GLN A 5 -2.19 23.71 -18.73
C GLN A 5 -0.79 24.25 -18.42
N ALA A 6 0.12 23.40 -17.91
CA ALA A 6 1.49 23.77 -17.60
C ALA A 6 2.44 22.55 -17.77
N PRO A 7 2.75 22.16 -19.02
CA PRO A 7 3.49 20.92 -19.32
C PRO A 7 4.92 20.88 -18.76
N GLU A 8 5.51 22.04 -18.42
CA GLU A 8 6.86 22.13 -17.85
C GLU A 8 6.88 22.04 -16.31
N ARG A 9 5.73 22.10 -15.64
CA ARG A 9 5.64 22.05 -14.18
C ARG A 9 5.26 20.66 -13.69
N ARG A 10 5.91 20.20 -12.63
CA ARG A 10 5.60 18.92 -11.97
C ARG A 10 4.24 19.01 -11.27
N ILE A 11 3.47 17.91 -11.28
CA ILE A 11 2.13 17.85 -10.68
C ILE A 11 2.15 18.31 -9.22
N GLY A 12 3.14 17.87 -8.43
CA GLY A 12 3.27 18.27 -7.03
C GLY A 12 3.39 19.78 -6.83
N GLU A 13 4.18 20.48 -7.67
CA GLU A 13 4.30 21.94 -7.62
C GLU A 13 3.00 22.65 -7.98
N ILE A 14 2.25 22.10 -8.92
CA ILE A 14 0.93 22.62 -9.30
C ILE A 14 -0.04 22.50 -8.13
N LEU A 15 -0.09 21.34 -7.47
CA LEU A 15 -0.96 21.09 -6.32
C LEU A 15 -0.63 22.03 -5.15
N ILE A 16 0.67 22.28 -4.86
CA ILE A 16 1.09 23.24 -3.86
C ILE A 16 0.67 24.66 -4.25
N SER A 17 0.88 25.05 -5.50
CA SER A 17 0.52 26.41 -5.97
C SER A 17 -0.98 26.69 -5.89
N GLN A 18 -1.80 25.65 -6.06
CA GLN A 18 -3.25 25.69 -5.92
C GLN A 18 -3.75 25.51 -4.48
N ARG A 19 -2.85 25.38 -3.51
CA ARG A 19 -3.14 25.13 -2.09
C ARG A 19 -4.00 23.85 -1.85
N VAL A 20 -3.90 22.88 -2.74
CA VAL A 20 -4.55 21.58 -2.58
C VAL A 20 -3.73 20.68 -1.68
N LEU A 21 -2.39 20.88 -1.67
CA LEU A 21 -1.44 20.07 -0.90
C LEU A 21 -0.40 20.98 -0.26
N ALA A 22 -0.06 20.73 1.00
CA ALA A 22 1.07 21.39 1.66
C ALA A 22 2.40 20.77 1.18
N ARG A 23 3.50 21.52 1.28
CA ARG A 23 4.83 21.04 0.88
C ARG A 23 5.27 19.84 1.72
N GLU A 24 4.98 19.88 3.00
CA GLU A 24 5.30 18.83 3.96
C GLU A 24 4.55 17.53 3.62
N GLU A 25 3.27 17.64 3.25
CA GLU A 25 2.48 16.50 2.81
C GLU A 25 3.03 15.90 1.52
N LEU A 26 3.43 16.75 0.56
CA LEU A 26 4.06 16.27 -0.69
C LEU A 26 5.35 15.49 -0.39
N HIS A 27 6.20 15.97 0.55
CA HIS A 27 7.40 15.24 0.97
C HIS A 27 7.06 13.86 1.55
N GLN A 28 6.02 13.77 2.37
CA GLN A 28 5.59 12.50 2.95
C GLN A 28 5.09 11.53 1.87
N TYR A 29 4.30 12.01 0.92
CA TYR A 29 3.83 11.19 -0.20
C TYR A 29 4.97 10.69 -1.07
N ILE A 30 5.94 11.56 -1.40
CA ILE A 30 7.12 11.15 -2.18
C ILE A 30 7.98 10.15 -1.42
N LYS A 31 8.18 10.37 -0.11
CA LYS A 31 8.89 9.44 0.74
C LYS A 31 8.23 8.07 0.73
N HIS A 32 6.93 8.03 0.97
CA HIS A 32 6.17 6.78 0.95
C HIS A 32 6.24 6.09 -0.42
N GLN A 33 6.10 6.84 -1.52
CA GLN A 33 6.23 6.28 -2.87
C GLN A 33 7.60 5.64 -3.12
N ILE A 34 8.68 6.26 -2.63
CA ILE A 34 10.03 5.71 -2.74
C ILE A 34 10.18 4.46 -1.89
N GLU A 35 9.68 4.48 -0.66
CA GLU A 35 9.71 3.33 0.25
C GLU A 35 8.97 2.14 -0.36
N GLU A 36 7.76 2.32 -0.88
CA GLU A 36 6.99 1.27 -1.54
C GLU A 36 7.70 0.72 -2.80
N ALA A 37 8.29 1.60 -3.62
CA ALA A 37 9.08 1.17 -4.77
C ALA A 37 10.29 0.32 -4.36
N VAL A 38 10.96 0.67 -3.27
CA VAL A 38 12.08 -0.12 -2.72
C VAL A 38 11.57 -1.45 -2.16
N TYR A 39 10.47 -1.47 -1.41
CA TYR A 39 9.90 -2.71 -0.88
C TYR A 39 9.48 -3.66 -2.01
N TYR A 40 8.95 -3.14 -3.10
CA TYR A 40 8.65 -3.95 -4.28
C TYR A 40 9.89 -4.65 -4.86
N LEU A 41 11.08 -4.03 -4.80
CA LEU A 41 12.32 -4.66 -5.28
C LEU A 41 12.69 -5.93 -4.48
N PHE A 42 12.28 -6.03 -3.21
CA PHE A 42 12.52 -7.24 -2.41
C PHE A 42 11.75 -8.47 -2.92
N THR A 43 10.72 -8.29 -3.73
CA THR A 43 9.97 -9.40 -4.36
C THR A 43 10.64 -9.93 -5.63
N TRP A 44 11.63 -9.21 -6.17
CA TRP A 44 12.30 -9.59 -7.40
C TRP A 44 13.20 -10.80 -7.17
N THR A 45 13.03 -11.81 -8.00
CA THR A 45 13.85 -13.03 -8.01
C THR A 45 14.89 -13.04 -9.14
N GLN A 46 14.75 -12.15 -10.12
CA GLN A 46 15.62 -12.02 -11.28
C GLN A 46 15.73 -10.55 -11.67
N GLY A 47 16.89 -10.16 -12.20
CA GLY A 47 17.14 -8.81 -12.68
C GLY A 47 18.62 -8.51 -12.76
N THR A 48 18.93 -7.33 -13.27
CA THR A 48 20.28 -6.76 -13.26
C THR A 48 20.24 -5.40 -12.59
N PHE A 49 21.31 -5.04 -11.92
CA PHE A 49 21.44 -3.70 -11.33
C PHE A 49 22.81 -3.12 -11.73
N SER A 50 22.87 -1.80 -11.78
CA SER A 50 24.11 -1.05 -11.95
C SER A 50 24.13 0.11 -10.97
N PHE A 51 25.30 0.47 -10.50
CA PHE A 51 25.52 1.63 -9.65
C PHE A 51 26.52 2.57 -10.35
N GLU A 52 26.10 3.81 -10.52
CA GLU A 52 26.95 4.86 -11.10
C GLU A 52 27.33 5.85 -9.99
N THR A 53 28.64 5.99 -9.77
CA THR A 53 29.16 6.94 -8.78
C THR A 53 29.01 8.38 -9.25
N ASP A 54 28.91 9.32 -8.31
CA ASP A 54 28.86 10.77 -8.55
C ASP A 54 27.65 11.30 -9.33
N ILE A 55 26.68 10.46 -9.68
CA ILE A 55 25.39 10.90 -10.22
C ILE A 55 24.54 11.44 -9.07
N ARG A 56 24.11 12.68 -9.18
CA ARG A 56 23.23 13.35 -8.22
C ARG A 56 21.87 13.64 -8.84
N PRO A 57 20.81 13.65 -8.03
CA PRO A 57 19.49 14.11 -8.49
C PRO A 57 19.55 15.53 -9.04
N ASP A 58 18.65 15.86 -9.97
CA ASP A 58 18.54 17.20 -10.49
C ASP A 58 18.14 18.21 -9.41
N ALA A 59 18.59 19.46 -9.54
CA ALA A 59 18.30 20.52 -8.58
C ALA A 59 16.79 20.81 -8.39
N GLN A 60 15.97 20.35 -9.33
CA GLN A 60 14.50 20.47 -9.29
C GLN A 60 13.83 19.28 -8.58
N ASP A 61 14.59 18.25 -8.21
CA ASP A 61 14.02 17.08 -7.55
C ASP A 61 13.66 17.38 -6.09
N ILE A 62 12.54 16.85 -5.66
CA ILE A 62 12.18 16.88 -4.24
C ILE A 62 12.96 15.77 -3.55
N LEU A 63 14.00 16.17 -2.81
CA LEU A 63 14.85 15.23 -2.10
C LEU A 63 14.21 14.84 -0.77
N VAL A 64 14.16 13.56 -0.49
CA VAL A 64 13.74 13.00 0.80
C VAL A 64 14.88 12.20 1.40
N SER A 65 15.04 12.30 2.72
CA SER A 65 16.02 11.50 3.45
C SER A 65 15.35 10.25 3.98
N ILE A 66 15.88 9.09 3.60
CA ILE A 66 15.37 7.78 4.04
C ILE A 66 16.56 7.00 4.61
N ASN A 67 16.35 6.38 5.77
CA ASN A 67 17.37 5.53 6.39
C ASN A 67 17.41 4.16 5.67
N PRO A 68 18.54 3.78 5.04
CA PRO A 68 18.64 2.53 4.30
C PRO A 68 18.53 1.30 5.19
N GLU A 69 19.00 1.35 6.44
CA GLU A 69 18.87 0.22 7.37
C GLU A 69 17.41 -0.05 7.70
N SER A 70 16.61 1.01 7.90
CA SER A 70 15.17 0.89 8.13
C SER A 70 14.46 0.28 6.92
N LEU A 71 14.84 0.69 5.69
CA LEU A 71 14.31 0.10 4.46
C LEU A 71 14.62 -1.40 4.35
N LEU A 72 15.85 -1.79 4.65
CA LEU A 72 16.27 -3.19 4.57
C LEU A 72 15.53 -4.06 5.59
N LEU A 73 15.40 -3.59 6.83
CA LEU A 73 14.70 -4.32 7.89
C LEU A 73 13.21 -4.46 7.56
N GLU A 74 12.57 -3.38 7.14
CA GLU A 74 11.16 -3.39 6.78
C GLU A 74 10.90 -4.23 5.52
N GLY A 75 11.76 -4.13 4.50
CA GLY A 75 11.66 -4.96 3.30
C GLY A 75 11.76 -6.45 3.60
N ALA A 76 12.72 -6.86 4.44
CA ALA A 76 12.86 -8.25 4.88
C ALA A 76 11.63 -8.73 5.67
N ARG A 77 11.12 -7.90 6.59
CA ARG A 77 9.91 -8.20 7.36
C ARG A 77 8.70 -8.40 6.44
N ARG A 78 8.51 -7.54 5.43
CA ARG A 78 7.41 -7.65 4.46
C ARG A 78 7.48 -8.94 3.66
N VAL A 79 8.67 -9.37 3.22
CA VAL A 79 8.85 -10.64 2.52
C VAL A 79 8.43 -11.82 3.39
N ASP A 80 8.87 -11.84 4.65
CA ASP A 80 8.52 -12.90 5.59
C ASP A 80 7.00 -12.95 5.87
N GLU A 81 6.38 -11.80 6.14
CA GLU A 81 4.94 -11.71 6.38
C GLU A 81 4.14 -12.07 5.12
N TRP A 82 4.60 -11.63 3.92
CA TRP A 82 3.92 -11.93 2.66
C TRP A 82 3.83 -13.43 2.39
N SER A 83 4.86 -14.18 2.76
CA SER A 83 4.86 -15.65 2.63
C SER A 83 3.73 -16.34 3.42
N LEU A 84 3.23 -15.68 4.46
CA LEU A 84 2.08 -16.16 5.25
C LEU A 84 0.76 -15.67 4.66
N ILE A 85 0.74 -14.42 4.17
CA ILE A 85 -0.43 -13.79 3.56
C ILE A 85 -0.86 -14.56 2.31
N GLU A 86 0.06 -14.85 1.39
CA GLU A 86 -0.22 -15.54 0.15
C GLU A 86 -0.81 -16.95 0.32
N LYS A 87 -0.52 -17.62 1.45
CA LYS A 87 -1.14 -18.92 1.78
C LYS A 87 -2.63 -18.82 2.06
N LYS A 88 -3.11 -17.66 2.47
CA LYS A 88 -4.53 -17.39 2.74
C LYS A 88 -5.19 -16.62 1.60
N ILE A 89 -4.43 -15.77 0.93
CA ILE A 89 -4.88 -14.90 -0.15
C ILE A 89 -4.04 -15.25 -1.39
N ALA A 90 -4.36 -16.39 -2.00
CA ALA A 90 -3.58 -16.94 -3.12
C ALA A 90 -3.80 -16.20 -4.46
N SER A 91 -4.81 -15.34 -4.56
CA SER A 91 -5.12 -14.52 -5.74
C SER A 91 -5.85 -13.27 -5.31
N PHE A 92 -5.69 -12.19 -6.05
CA PHE A 92 -6.43 -10.94 -5.84
C PHE A 92 -7.86 -10.98 -6.41
N ASP A 93 -8.23 -12.02 -7.16
CA ASP A 93 -9.61 -12.25 -7.60
C ASP A 93 -10.49 -12.86 -6.49
N LEU A 94 -9.93 -13.13 -5.32
CA LEU A 94 -10.69 -13.69 -4.20
C LEU A 94 -11.62 -12.63 -3.62
N ILE A 95 -12.85 -13.07 -3.32
CA ILE A 95 -13.88 -12.25 -2.69
C ILE A 95 -14.07 -12.73 -1.26
N PHE A 96 -14.11 -11.79 -0.33
CA PHE A 96 -14.35 -12.04 1.08
C PHE A 96 -15.58 -11.28 1.57
N ALA A 97 -16.35 -11.90 2.44
CA ALA A 97 -17.43 -11.26 3.18
C ALA A 97 -17.09 -11.25 4.68
N ILE A 98 -17.46 -10.15 5.32
CA ILE A 98 -17.19 -9.91 6.74
C ILE A 98 -18.38 -10.35 7.60
N ASP A 99 -18.11 -11.06 8.69
CA ASP A 99 -19.08 -11.36 9.74
C ASP A 99 -19.10 -10.21 10.76
N ARG A 100 -20.01 -9.26 10.54
CA ARG A 100 -20.15 -8.06 11.37
C ARG A 100 -20.63 -8.38 12.79
N ASP A 101 -21.47 -9.39 12.93
CA ASP A 101 -22.02 -9.78 14.23
C ASP A 101 -20.91 -10.39 15.09
N HIS A 102 -20.10 -11.24 14.50
CA HIS A 102 -18.96 -11.85 15.17
C HIS A 102 -17.93 -10.81 15.62
N ILE A 103 -17.64 -9.79 14.79
CA ILE A 103 -16.74 -8.68 15.20
C ILE A 103 -17.33 -7.92 16.38
N ALA A 104 -18.61 -7.57 16.34
CA ALA A 104 -19.26 -6.80 17.39
C ALA A 104 -19.27 -7.55 18.74
N GLU A 105 -19.44 -8.86 18.70
CA GLU A 105 -19.43 -9.74 19.89
C GLU A 105 -18.00 -9.94 20.45
N SER A 106 -17.00 -9.98 19.59
CA SER A 106 -15.62 -10.33 19.97
C SER A 106 -14.91 -9.34 20.86
N LYS A 107 -15.35 -8.06 20.89
CA LYS A 107 -14.68 -6.93 21.56
C LYS A 107 -13.21 -6.74 21.19
N VAL A 108 -12.78 -7.26 20.03
CA VAL A 108 -11.42 -7.11 19.51
C VAL A 108 -11.29 -5.72 18.91
N ALA A 109 -10.23 -5.01 19.29
CA ALA A 109 -9.87 -3.76 18.61
C ALA A 109 -9.28 -4.05 17.24
N LEU A 110 -9.88 -3.48 16.21
CA LEU A 110 -9.35 -3.52 14.84
C LEU A 110 -8.22 -2.50 14.67
N THR A 111 -7.29 -2.77 13.76
CA THR A 111 -6.31 -1.76 13.33
C THR A 111 -6.98 -0.74 12.39
N SER A 112 -6.33 0.42 12.18
CA SER A 112 -6.82 1.46 11.26
C SER A 112 -7.03 0.94 9.84
N GLU A 113 -6.14 0.06 9.37
CA GLU A 113 -6.24 -0.57 8.06
C GLU A 113 -7.43 -1.52 7.99
N GLN A 114 -7.65 -2.32 9.04
CA GLN A 114 -8.80 -3.21 9.14
C GLN A 114 -10.12 -2.42 9.18
N GLU A 115 -10.18 -1.35 9.97
CA GLU A 115 -11.36 -0.47 10.04
C GLU A 115 -11.68 0.15 8.66
N SER A 116 -10.66 0.55 7.89
CA SER A 116 -10.82 1.10 6.55
C SER A 116 -11.39 0.07 5.55
N LEU A 117 -11.07 -1.21 5.73
CA LEU A 117 -11.55 -2.28 4.84
C LEU A 117 -12.94 -2.81 5.21
N VAL A 118 -13.36 -2.74 6.48
CA VAL A 118 -14.66 -3.26 6.93
C VAL A 118 -15.85 -2.80 6.07
N PRO A 119 -15.97 -1.52 5.68
CA PRO A 119 -17.08 -1.08 4.83
C PRO A 119 -17.05 -1.68 3.41
N LEU A 120 -15.87 -2.05 2.90
CA LEU A 120 -15.65 -2.54 1.56
C LEU A 120 -15.82 -4.08 1.45
N LEU A 121 -15.77 -4.79 2.56
CA LEU A 121 -15.87 -6.26 2.64
C LEU A 121 -17.33 -6.72 2.58
N ASP A 122 -17.99 -6.46 1.47
CA ASP A 122 -19.43 -6.67 1.25
C ASP A 122 -19.76 -8.04 0.58
N GLY A 123 -18.73 -8.83 0.26
CA GLY A 123 -18.90 -10.08 -0.45
C GLY A 123 -19.09 -9.97 -1.96
N GLN A 124 -18.80 -8.78 -2.54
CA GLN A 124 -18.88 -8.53 -3.98
C GLN A 124 -17.55 -8.07 -4.56
N ARG A 125 -16.79 -7.30 -3.80
CA ARG A 125 -15.47 -6.80 -4.18
C ARG A 125 -14.42 -7.88 -4.02
N ASP A 126 -13.58 -8.05 -5.03
CA ASP A 126 -12.37 -8.84 -4.94
C ASP A 126 -11.24 -8.06 -4.25
N VAL A 127 -10.15 -8.73 -3.95
CA VAL A 127 -8.99 -8.11 -3.27
C VAL A 127 -8.38 -7.00 -4.11
N ALA A 128 -8.38 -7.10 -5.45
CA ALA A 128 -7.88 -6.04 -6.31
C ALA A 128 -8.71 -4.75 -6.15
N ALA A 129 -10.03 -4.86 -6.14
CA ALA A 129 -10.92 -3.72 -5.89
C ALA A 129 -10.75 -3.15 -4.47
N LEU A 130 -10.48 -3.99 -3.47
CA LEU A 130 -10.19 -3.50 -2.11
C LEU A 130 -8.90 -2.66 -2.08
N ILE A 131 -7.86 -3.06 -2.81
CA ILE A 131 -6.61 -2.28 -2.92
C ILE A 131 -6.89 -0.92 -3.58
N ASP A 132 -7.60 -0.91 -4.70
CA ASP A 132 -7.88 0.31 -5.45
C ASP A 132 -8.79 1.29 -4.69
N GLU A 133 -9.81 0.79 -3.98
CA GLU A 133 -10.83 1.63 -3.32
C GLU A 133 -10.45 2.06 -1.90
N SER A 134 -9.61 1.30 -1.20
CA SER A 134 -9.22 1.63 0.19
C SER A 134 -8.17 2.75 0.26
N GLY A 135 -7.39 2.96 -0.80
CA GLY A 135 -6.23 3.84 -0.79
C GLY A 135 -5.03 3.28 0.00
N LEU A 136 -5.12 2.02 0.44
CA LEU A 136 -4.02 1.29 1.09
C LEU A 136 -3.15 0.60 0.03
N GLY A 137 -1.89 0.33 0.39
CA GLY A 137 -1.02 -0.49 -0.43
C GLY A 137 -1.41 -1.98 -0.42
N GLU A 138 -0.89 -2.72 -1.40
CA GLU A 138 -1.13 -4.16 -1.54
C GLU A 138 -0.75 -4.95 -0.28
N PHE A 139 0.39 -4.60 0.32
CA PHE A 139 0.87 -5.25 1.53
C PHE A 139 -0.04 -4.95 2.74
N GLU A 140 -0.45 -3.71 2.92
CA GLU A 140 -1.33 -3.30 4.02
C GLU A 140 -2.71 -3.97 3.91
N VAL A 141 -3.29 -4.04 2.71
CA VAL A 141 -4.54 -4.76 2.46
C VAL A 141 -4.38 -6.24 2.75
N GLY A 142 -3.33 -6.87 2.20
CA GLY A 142 -3.03 -8.29 2.43
C GLY A 142 -2.89 -8.62 3.91
N LYS A 143 -2.13 -7.80 4.65
CA LYS A 143 -1.91 -7.95 6.09
C LYS A 143 -3.19 -7.78 6.90
N ALA A 144 -3.98 -6.76 6.59
CA ALA A 144 -5.25 -6.51 7.26
C ALA A 144 -6.23 -7.67 7.04
N LEU A 145 -6.38 -8.15 5.80
CA LEU A 145 -7.20 -9.31 5.46
C LEU A 145 -6.70 -10.58 6.15
N TYR A 146 -5.38 -10.83 6.17
CA TYR A 146 -4.79 -11.98 6.86
C TYR A 146 -5.16 -11.99 8.34
N GLY A 147 -5.09 -10.84 9.00
CA GLY A 147 -5.49 -10.68 10.39
C GLY A 147 -6.98 -11.01 10.61
N LEU A 148 -7.85 -10.45 9.78
CA LEU A 148 -9.30 -10.68 9.84
C LEU A 148 -9.67 -12.16 9.54
N ILE A 149 -9.01 -12.79 8.56
CA ILE A 149 -9.20 -14.22 8.26
C ILE A 149 -8.75 -15.08 9.44
N THR A 150 -7.59 -14.77 10.02
CA THR A 150 -7.03 -15.56 11.13
C THR A 150 -7.88 -15.43 12.40
N ALA A 151 -8.49 -14.27 12.61
CA ALA A 151 -9.45 -14.06 13.70
C ALA A 151 -10.82 -14.68 13.46
N GLY A 152 -11.08 -15.24 12.26
CA GLY A 152 -12.35 -15.84 11.91
C GLY A 152 -13.45 -14.83 11.54
N PHE A 153 -13.11 -13.58 11.30
CA PHE A 153 -14.06 -12.52 10.95
C PHE A 153 -14.42 -12.48 9.46
N LEU A 154 -13.60 -13.13 8.61
CA LEU A 154 -13.86 -13.21 7.17
C LEU A 154 -14.10 -14.65 6.73
N HIS A 155 -15.00 -14.80 5.78
CA HIS A 155 -15.15 -16.01 5.01
C HIS A 155 -15.04 -15.73 3.51
N ARG A 156 -14.45 -16.70 2.81
CA ARG A 156 -14.33 -16.62 1.35
C ARG A 156 -15.69 -16.84 0.71
N VAL A 157 -16.07 -15.95 -0.19
CA VAL A 157 -17.26 -16.11 -1.05
C VAL A 157 -16.83 -16.96 -2.24
N MET A 158 -17.53 -18.08 -2.46
CA MET A 158 -17.30 -18.90 -3.65
C MET A 158 -18.07 -18.25 -4.79
N SER A 159 -17.37 -17.85 -5.85
CA SER A 159 -18.03 -17.47 -7.10
C SER A 159 -18.80 -18.68 -7.65
N PRO A 160 -20.03 -18.47 -8.16
CA PRO A 160 -20.86 -19.53 -8.71
C PRO A 160 -20.24 -20.15 -9.96
#